data_c7584af6e7195f70b42429f32ced53e6
#
_entry.id   c7584af6e7195f70b42429f32ced53e6
#
_cell.length_a   1.000
_cell.length_b   1.000
_cell.length_c   1.000
_cell.angle_alpha   90.00
_cell.angle_beta   90.00
_cell.angle_gamma   90.00
#
_symmetry.space_group_name_H-M   'P 1'
#
loop_
_entity.id
_entity.type
_entity.pdbx_description
1 polymer ?
#
loop_
_entity_poly.entity_id
_entity_poly.type
_entity_poly.pdbx_seq_one_letter_code
_entity_poly.pdbx_strand_id
1 'polypeptide(L)'
;MTDAQVHKVRFEPVGIEMEVEEGETVLDAAFRQGISLMHGCKEGQCGSCKSKLIDGDIELLKYSTFALPDYESETNHVLLCRTHAFSDVSFELLNYDEDLLSRSIAVKAFPGRVSKISALTSDIRLLEIEIEKPLKFWAGQYVDLTLQGGAITRAFSMANAPGGGTNLRFIIKKYPNGAFSSQLDGALGAGDALIAKGPYGTCFRREARPGPCC
;
A
#
# COMPACT_ATOMS: atom_id res chain seq x y z
N MET A 1 5.35 7.81 28.51
CA MET A 1 5.54 7.26 27.13
C MET A 1 5.66 5.77 27.36
N THR A 2 4.62 5.02 27.11
CA THR A 2 4.66 3.55 27.14
C THR A 2 5.53 3.14 25.97
N ASP A 3 6.64 2.45 26.22
CA ASP A 3 7.40 1.81 25.14
C ASP A 3 6.44 0.86 24.43
N ALA A 4 6.21 1.10 23.13
CA ALA A 4 5.42 0.19 22.32
C ALA A 4 6.13 -1.17 22.33
N GLN A 5 5.40 -2.22 22.64
CA GLN A 5 5.96 -3.55 22.64
C GLN A 5 6.26 -3.94 21.19
N VAL A 6 7.46 -4.45 20.94
CA VAL A 6 7.94 -4.83 19.61
C VAL A 6 8.13 -6.34 19.60
N HIS A 7 7.62 -6.99 18.56
CA HIS A 7 7.73 -8.43 18.34
C HIS A 7 8.48 -8.73 17.06
N LYS A 8 9.17 -9.85 17.01
CA LYS A 8 9.85 -10.33 15.80
C LYS A 8 8.91 -11.11 14.92
N VAL A 9 9.00 -10.86 13.63
CA VAL A 9 8.26 -11.58 12.60
C VAL A 9 9.25 -12.24 11.65
N ARG A 10 9.07 -13.55 11.41
CA ARG A 10 9.88 -14.31 10.46
C ARG A 10 9.01 -14.87 9.34
N PHE A 11 9.47 -14.74 8.10
CA PHE A 11 8.80 -15.26 6.92
C PHE A 11 9.55 -16.40 6.29
N GLU A 12 8.90 -17.57 6.19
CA GLU A 12 9.40 -18.73 5.49
C GLU A 12 8.73 -18.87 4.09
N PRO A 13 9.38 -19.45 3.09
CA PRO A 13 10.74 -20.03 3.09
C PRO A 13 11.85 -19.00 2.83
N VAL A 14 11.54 -17.71 2.71
CA VAL A 14 12.49 -16.67 2.27
C VAL A 14 13.49 -16.24 3.37
N GLY A 15 13.25 -16.63 4.62
CA GLY A 15 14.12 -16.33 5.76
C GLY A 15 14.18 -14.83 6.12
N ILE A 16 13.21 -14.03 5.70
CA ILE A 16 13.17 -12.60 6.03
C ILE A 16 12.70 -12.43 7.46
N GLU A 17 13.41 -11.60 8.22
CA GLU A 17 13.03 -11.18 9.57
C GLU A 17 12.76 -9.68 9.61
N MET A 18 11.79 -9.29 10.42
CA MET A 18 11.42 -7.90 10.66
C MET A 18 10.85 -7.72 12.06
N GLU A 19 10.60 -6.47 12.43
CA GLU A 19 9.95 -6.11 13.68
C GLU A 19 8.55 -5.53 13.42
N VAL A 20 7.60 -5.89 14.28
CA VAL A 20 6.24 -5.33 14.29
C VAL A 20 6.00 -4.61 15.62
N GLU A 21 5.49 -3.40 15.57
CA GLU A 21 5.09 -2.62 16.73
C GLU A 21 3.63 -2.95 17.11
N GLU A 22 3.32 -2.91 18.40
CA GLU A 22 1.95 -3.09 18.85
C GLU A 22 1.01 -2.06 18.20
N GLY A 23 -0.11 -2.54 17.67
CA GLY A 23 -1.13 -1.71 17.01
C GLY A 23 -0.95 -1.50 15.50
N GLU A 24 0.16 -1.94 14.90
CA GLU A 24 0.28 -1.98 13.43
C GLU A 24 0.02 -3.41 12.90
N THR A 25 -0.43 -3.49 11.64
CA THR A 25 -0.55 -4.80 10.99
C THR A 25 0.81 -5.30 10.53
N VAL A 26 0.96 -6.64 10.44
CA VAL A 26 2.18 -7.27 9.93
C VAL A 26 2.55 -6.74 8.53
N LEU A 27 1.55 -6.46 7.68
CA LEU A 27 1.79 -5.89 6.35
C LEU A 27 2.28 -4.43 6.42
N ASP A 28 1.74 -3.61 7.33
CA ASP A 28 2.19 -2.22 7.49
C ASP A 28 3.61 -2.15 8.04
N ALA A 29 3.95 -3.03 9.00
CA ALA A 29 5.32 -3.20 9.50
C ALA A 29 6.31 -3.56 8.38
N ALA A 30 5.93 -4.50 7.50
CA ALA A 30 6.74 -4.87 6.34
C ALA A 30 6.97 -3.66 5.42
N PHE A 31 5.93 -2.90 5.12
CA PHE A 31 6.05 -1.68 4.31
C PHE A 31 6.96 -0.64 4.94
N ARG A 32 6.83 -0.41 6.25
CA ARG A 32 7.67 0.54 6.99
C ARG A 32 9.15 0.18 6.90
N GLN A 33 9.47 -1.11 6.91
CA GLN A 33 10.83 -1.62 6.85
C GLN A 33 11.33 -1.89 5.42
N GLY A 34 10.52 -1.57 4.41
CA GLY A 34 10.93 -1.72 3.02
C GLY A 34 10.87 -3.16 2.51
N ILE A 35 9.98 -3.97 3.08
CA ILE A 35 9.74 -5.35 2.65
C ILE A 35 8.43 -5.35 1.86
N SER A 36 8.51 -5.60 0.55
CA SER A 36 7.34 -5.63 -0.33
C SER A 36 6.75 -7.03 -0.40
N LEU A 37 5.88 -7.36 0.54
CA LEU A 37 5.09 -8.60 0.50
C LEU A 37 3.96 -8.50 -0.54
N MET A 38 3.50 -9.66 -1.02
CA MET A 38 2.36 -9.72 -1.93
C MET A 38 1.12 -9.12 -1.28
N HIS A 39 0.49 -8.16 -1.95
CA HIS A 39 -0.70 -7.46 -1.45
C HIS A 39 -1.54 -6.88 -2.59
N GLY A 40 -2.78 -6.56 -2.27
CA GLY A 40 -3.68 -5.86 -3.18
C GLY A 40 -4.45 -4.76 -2.45
N CYS A 41 -5.63 -5.07 -1.89
CA CYS A 41 -6.55 -4.11 -1.29
C CYS A 41 -6.09 -3.49 0.04
N LYS A 42 -5.24 -4.15 0.81
CA LYS A 42 -4.82 -3.79 2.18
C LYS A 42 -5.95 -3.75 3.23
N GLU A 43 -7.14 -4.22 2.89
CA GLU A 43 -8.36 -4.10 3.69
C GLU A 43 -9.06 -5.44 3.96
N GLY A 44 -8.36 -6.57 3.74
CA GLY A 44 -8.89 -7.90 3.98
C GLY A 44 -9.99 -8.34 3.01
N GLN A 45 -10.00 -7.82 1.77
CA GLN A 45 -11.05 -8.09 0.78
C GLN A 45 -10.61 -8.99 -0.38
N CYS A 46 -9.32 -9.07 -0.70
CA CYS A 46 -8.85 -9.70 -1.94
C CYS A 46 -8.05 -11.01 -1.74
N GLY A 47 -7.58 -11.31 -0.54
CA GLY A 47 -6.79 -12.51 -0.24
C GLY A 47 -5.33 -12.48 -0.72
N SER A 48 -4.85 -11.44 -1.42
CA SER A 48 -3.50 -11.41 -2.00
C SER A 48 -2.36 -11.49 -0.98
N CYS A 49 -2.59 -11.06 0.26
CA CYS A 49 -1.63 -11.12 1.36
C CYS A 49 -1.84 -12.35 2.27
N LYS A 50 -2.51 -13.41 1.75
CA LYS A 50 -2.75 -14.63 2.51
C LYS A 50 -1.44 -15.35 2.79
N SER A 51 -1.25 -15.76 4.04
CA SER A 51 -0.10 -16.51 4.55
C SER A 51 -0.60 -17.52 5.56
N LYS A 52 0.25 -18.42 6.01
CA LYS A 52 -0.08 -19.37 7.05
C LYS A 52 0.73 -19.07 8.30
N LEU A 53 0.07 -18.97 9.44
CA LEU A 53 0.73 -18.86 10.74
C LEU A 53 1.38 -20.20 11.06
N ILE A 54 2.68 -20.18 11.35
CA ILE A 54 3.46 -21.34 11.79
C ILE A 54 3.50 -21.38 13.31
N ASP A 55 3.81 -20.23 13.94
CA ASP A 55 3.97 -20.11 15.40
C ASP A 55 3.70 -18.68 15.86
N GLY A 56 3.28 -18.55 17.12
CA GLY A 56 3.06 -17.29 17.83
C GLY A 56 1.60 -16.87 17.97
N ASP A 57 1.37 -15.81 18.74
CA ASP A 57 0.05 -15.29 19.09
C ASP A 57 -0.32 -14.09 18.22
N ILE A 58 -1.50 -14.13 17.63
CA ILE A 58 -2.01 -13.08 16.73
C ILE A 58 -3.47 -12.74 17.01
N GLU A 59 -3.89 -11.58 16.54
CA GLU A 59 -5.30 -11.21 16.37
C GLU A 59 -5.58 -10.90 14.91
N LEU A 60 -6.69 -11.46 14.38
CA LEU A 60 -7.20 -11.11 13.07
C LEU A 60 -8.27 -10.03 13.19
N LEU A 61 -8.00 -8.87 12.61
CA LEU A 61 -9.00 -7.81 12.45
C LEU A 61 -10.07 -8.23 11.45
N LYS A 62 -11.18 -7.48 11.41
CA LYS A 62 -12.30 -7.74 10.49
C LYS A 62 -11.83 -7.87 9.03
N TYR A 63 -12.27 -8.94 8.35
CA TYR A 63 -12.00 -9.25 6.96
C TYR A 63 -13.24 -9.82 6.26
N SER A 64 -13.17 -10.03 4.96
CA SER A 64 -14.21 -10.70 4.18
C SER A 64 -13.98 -12.21 4.15
N THR A 65 -15.00 -13.00 4.40
CA THR A 65 -14.96 -14.46 4.24
C THR A 65 -14.71 -14.91 2.80
N PHE A 66 -14.90 -14.03 1.83
CA PHE A 66 -14.46 -14.26 0.45
C PHE A 66 -12.94 -14.28 0.33
N ALA A 67 -12.24 -13.41 1.07
CA ALA A 67 -10.77 -13.34 1.06
C ALA A 67 -10.12 -14.42 1.93
N LEU A 68 -10.77 -14.82 3.03
CA LEU A 68 -10.32 -15.87 3.93
C LEU A 68 -11.56 -16.65 4.42
N PRO A 69 -11.92 -17.76 3.76
CA PRO A 69 -12.99 -18.63 4.20
C PRO A 69 -12.71 -19.29 5.56
N ASP A 70 -13.78 -19.65 6.28
CA ASP A 70 -13.67 -20.20 7.64
C ASP A 70 -12.77 -21.45 7.71
N TYR A 71 -12.88 -22.36 6.75
CA TYR A 71 -12.04 -23.56 6.69
C TYR A 71 -10.53 -23.27 6.53
N GLU A 72 -10.16 -22.14 5.91
CA GLU A 72 -8.76 -21.70 5.83
C GLU A 72 -8.30 -21.06 7.15
N SER A 73 -9.17 -20.24 7.76
CA SER A 73 -8.88 -19.64 9.07
C SER A 73 -8.70 -20.73 10.14
N GLU A 74 -9.51 -21.80 10.12
CA GLU A 74 -9.38 -22.96 11.01
C GLU A 74 -8.09 -23.75 10.80
N THR A 75 -7.42 -23.58 9.65
CA THR A 75 -6.13 -24.20 9.32
C THR A 75 -4.96 -23.22 9.41
N ASN A 76 -5.09 -22.19 10.25
CA ASN A 76 -4.09 -21.16 10.53
C ASN A 76 -3.72 -20.26 9.33
N HIS A 77 -4.59 -20.16 8.32
CA HIS A 77 -4.40 -19.13 7.31
C HIS A 77 -4.81 -17.77 7.84
N VAL A 78 -4.07 -16.75 7.42
CA VAL A 78 -4.24 -15.38 7.89
C VAL A 78 -4.11 -14.40 6.72
N LEU A 79 -4.55 -13.15 6.93
CA LEU A 79 -4.34 -12.04 6.00
C LEU A 79 -3.38 -11.04 6.66
N LEU A 80 -2.14 -10.93 6.21
CA LEU A 80 -1.12 -10.08 6.84
C LEU A 80 -1.55 -8.61 7.00
N CYS A 81 -2.43 -8.11 6.11
CA CYS A 81 -3.00 -6.77 6.22
C CYS A 81 -4.06 -6.61 7.32
N ARG A 82 -4.44 -7.71 7.97
CA ARG A 82 -5.45 -7.77 9.05
C ARG A 82 -4.93 -8.49 10.27
N THR A 83 -3.63 -8.76 10.34
CA THR A 83 -2.98 -9.49 11.43
C THR A 83 -2.18 -8.54 12.32
N HIS A 84 -2.52 -8.50 13.61
CA HIS A 84 -1.69 -7.93 14.67
C HIS A 84 -0.95 -9.06 15.39
N ALA A 85 0.32 -8.85 15.72
CA ALA A 85 1.11 -9.80 16.51
C ALA A 85 1.14 -9.38 17.99
N PHE A 86 1.05 -10.37 18.88
CA PHE A 86 1.12 -10.20 20.34
C PHE A 86 2.28 -11.00 20.96
N SER A 87 3.06 -11.68 20.14
CA SER A 87 4.30 -12.35 20.48
C SER A 87 5.24 -12.33 19.28
N ASP A 88 6.42 -12.91 19.41
CA ASP A 88 7.22 -13.26 18.24
C ASP A 88 6.45 -14.28 17.40
N VAL A 89 6.38 -14.07 16.08
CA VAL A 89 5.54 -14.86 15.16
C VAL A 89 6.32 -15.31 13.92
N SER A 90 5.90 -16.45 13.38
CA SER A 90 6.45 -16.99 12.14
C SER A 90 5.32 -17.28 11.15
N PHE A 91 5.50 -16.86 9.89
CA PHE A 91 4.55 -17.10 8.82
C PHE A 91 5.19 -17.84 7.65
N GLU A 92 4.42 -18.72 7.03
CA GLU A 92 4.72 -19.28 5.71
C GLU A 92 4.08 -18.40 4.63
N LEU A 93 4.88 -17.83 3.74
CA LEU A 93 4.40 -17.08 2.59
C LEU A 93 3.91 -18.06 1.52
N LEU A 94 2.60 -18.09 1.28
CA LEU A 94 1.98 -18.93 0.25
C LEU A 94 2.23 -18.39 -1.16
N ASN A 95 2.50 -17.09 -1.26
CA ASN A 95 2.79 -16.40 -2.51
C ASN A 95 3.84 -15.32 -2.25
N TYR A 96 4.96 -15.40 -2.95
CA TYR A 96 6.02 -14.38 -2.89
C TYR A 96 6.72 -14.26 -4.25
N ASP A 97 7.41 -13.16 -4.44
CA ASP A 97 8.11 -12.83 -5.66
C ASP A 97 9.50 -12.29 -5.30
N GLU A 98 10.54 -13.01 -5.65
CA GLU A 98 11.93 -12.66 -5.31
C GLU A 98 12.36 -11.33 -5.95
N ASP A 99 11.91 -11.04 -7.18
CA ASP A 99 12.18 -9.77 -7.85
C ASP A 99 11.51 -8.61 -7.10
N LEU A 100 10.28 -8.82 -6.61
CA LEU A 100 9.57 -7.84 -5.80
C LEU A 100 10.30 -7.58 -4.47
N LEU A 101 10.71 -8.62 -3.79
CA LEU A 101 11.43 -8.53 -2.52
C LEU A 101 12.79 -7.82 -2.69
N SER A 102 13.54 -8.14 -3.75
CA SER A 102 14.85 -7.54 -4.02
C SER A 102 14.79 -6.06 -4.44
N ARG A 103 13.66 -5.61 -5.01
CA ARG A 103 13.44 -4.24 -5.50
C ARG A 103 12.56 -3.40 -4.57
N SER A 104 12.36 -3.85 -3.37
CA SER A 104 11.50 -3.21 -2.38
C SER A 104 11.89 -1.76 -2.11
N ILE A 105 10.88 -0.92 -2.00
CA ILE A 105 11.03 0.49 -1.64
C ILE A 105 10.19 0.72 -0.38
N ALA A 106 10.82 1.21 0.68
CA ALA A 106 10.13 1.50 1.93
C ALA A 106 9.00 2.52 1.72
N VAL A 107 7.83 2.19 2.21
CA VAL A 107 6.66 3.07 2.19
C VAL A 107 6.87 4.21 3.19
N LYS A 108 6.73 5.43 2.71
CA LYS A 108 6.86 6.65 3.54
C LYS A 108 5.70 7.60 3.27
N ALA A 109 5.47 8.49 4.23
CA ALA A 109 4.56 9.60 4.06
C ALA A 109 5.34 10.82 3.54
N PHE A 110 4.80 11.46 2.52
CA PHE A 110 5.35 12.65 1.87
C PHE A 110 4.32 13.77 1.97
N PRO A 111 4.49 14.73 2.85
CA PRO A 111 3.71 15.96 2.82
C PRO A 111 3.90 16.64 1.47
N GLY A 112 2.84 17.24 0.97
CA GLY A 112 2.85 17.91 -0.32
C GLY A 112 1.68 18.87 -0.47
N ARG A 113 1.62 19.51 -1.64
CA ARG A 113 0.57 20.45 -2.01
C ARG A 113 0.11 20.19 -3.43
N VAL A 114 -1.14 20.50 -3.66
CA VAL A 114 -1.69 20.54 -5.02
C VAL A 114 -0.98 21.66 -5.78
N SER A 115 -0.34 21.34 -6.89
CA SER A 115 0.25 22.32 -7.80
C SER A 115 -0.75 22.74 -8.89
N LYS A 116 -1.53 21.79 -9.41
CA LYS A 116 -2.52 22.09 -10.46
C LYS A 116 -3.59 21.00 -10.55
N ILE A 117 -4.81 21.44 -10.93
CA ILE A 117 -5.88 20.53 -11.36
C ILE A 117 -6.35 20.99 -12.74
N SER A 118 -6.40 20.06 -13.70
CA SER A 118 -6.80 20.35 -15.08
C SER A 118 -7.86 19.35 -15.54
N ALA A 119 -8.86 19.81 -16.27
CA ALA A 119 -9.80 18.94 -16.94
C ALA A 119 -9.15 18.32 -18.17
N LEU A 120 -9.15 17.00 -18.29
CA LEU A 120 -8.75 16.29 -19.50
C LEU A 120 -9.96 15.95 -20.38
N THR A 121 -11.07 15.59 -19.73
CA THR A 121 -12.38 15.37 -20.34
C THR A 121 -13.47 15.93 -19.43
N SER A 122 -14.73 15.71 -19.79
CA SER A 122 -15.87 16.11 -18.92
C SER A 122 -15.83 15.43 -17.54
N ASP A 123 -15.30 14.21 -17.45
CA ASP A 123 -15.31 13.37 -16.27
C ASP A 123 -13.92 12.92 -15.79
N ILE A 124 -12.82 13.37 -16.44
CA ILE A 124 -11.45 13.04 -16.05
C ILE A 124 -10.68 14.30 -15.67
N ARG A 125 -9.99 14.24 -14.55
CA ARG A 125 -9.10 15.31 -14.06
C ARG A 125 -7.66 14.82 -14.01
N LEU A 126 -6.73 15.69 -14.38
CA LEU A 126 -5.31 15.57 -14.08
C LEU A 126 -5.06 16.34 -12.79
N LEU A 127 -4.66 15.62 -11.75
CA LEU A 127 -4.17 16.19 -10.49
C LEU A 127 -2.64 16.14 -10.52
N GLU A 128 -2.01 17.29 -10.34
CA GLU A 128 -0.56 17.46 -10.21
C GLU A 128 -0.27 17.93 -8.78
N ILE A 129 0.63 17.26 -8.10
CA ILE A 129 1.05 17.61 -6.74
C ILE A 129 2.58 17.75 -6.67
N GLU A 130 3.03 18.58 -5.76
CA GLU A 130 4.44 18.69 -5.40
C GLU A 130 4.62 18.21 -3.97
N ILE A 131 5.50 17.23 -3.76
CA ILE A 131 5.86 16.66 -2.46
C ILE A 131 7.20 17.20 -1.98
N GLU A 132 7.40 17.28 -0.65
CA GLU A 132 8.60 17.91 -0.06
C GLU A 132 9.90 17.16 -0.35
N LYS A 133 9.86 15.85 -0.54
CA LYS A 133 11.02 14.99 -0.77
C LYS A 133 10.81 14.09 -1.99
N PRO A 134 11.85 13.78 -2.76
CA PRO A 134 11.74 12.92 -3.93
C PRO A 134 11.18 11.53 -3.57
N LEU A 135 10.22 11.05 -4.38
CA LEU A 135 9.67 9.70 -4.29
C LEU A 135 10.24 8.84 -5.43
N LYS A 136 10.96 7.77 -5.06
CA LYS A 136 11.30 6.69 -6.00
C LYS A 136 10.12 5.73 -6.09
N PHE A 137 9.77 5.31 -7.30
CA PHE A 137 8.73 4.31 -7.54
C PHE A 137 8.97 3.60 -8.87
N TRP A 138 8.29 2.46 -9.08
CA TRP A 138 8.27 1.74 -10.34
C TRP A 138 6.98 2.05 -11.11
N ALA A 139 7.04 2.05 -12.46
CA ALA A 139 5.85 2.26 -13.28
C ALA A 139 4.78 1.19 -13.00
N GLY A 140 3.58 1.61 -12.65
CA GLY A 140 2.45 0.77 -12.21
C GLY A 140 2.19 0.82 -10.71
N GLN A 141 3.10 1.35 -9.91
CA GLN A 141 2.86 1.57 -8.48
C GLN A 141 1.91 2.75 -8.24
N TYR A 142 1.38 2.81 -7.03
CA TYR A 142 0.41 3.82 -6.59
C TYR A 142 0.78 4.41 -5.21
N VAL A 143 0.14 5.48 -4.85
CA VAL A 143 0.19 6.08 -3.52
C VAL A 143 -1.22 6.25 -2.97
N ASP A 144 -1.34 6.25 -1.65
CA ASP A 144 -2.53 6.73 -0.97
C ASP A 144 -2.43 8.25 -0.83
N LEU A 145 -3.39 8.99 -1.38
CA LEU A 145 -3.52 10.42 -1.21
C LEU A 145 -4.52 10.70 -0.10
N THR A 146 -4.07 11.38 0.96
CA THR A 146 -4.90 11.82 2.08
C THR A 146 -5.06 13.34 2.01
N LEU A 147 -6.29 13.80 1.92
CA LEU A 147 -6.61 15.23 1.94
C LEU A 147 -6.45 15.82 3.34
N GLN A 148 -6.29 17.14 3.40
CA GLN A 148 -6.20 17.87 4.65
C GLN A 148 -7.37 17.51 5.58
N GLY A 149 -7.08 17.28 6.87
CA GLY A 149 -8.05 16.79 7.86
C GLY A 149 -8.13 15.26 7.99
N GLY A 150 -7.45 14.48 7.14
CA GLY A 150 -7.29 13.03 7.30
C GLY A 150 -8.51 12.17 6.97
N ALA A 151 -9.68 12.77 6.78
CA ALA A 151 -10.95 12.05 6.62
C ALA A 151 -11.09 11.34 5.26
N ILE A 152 -10.40 11.79 4.23
CA ILE A 152 -10.49 11.25 2.88
C ILE A 152 -9.13 10.76 2.42
N THR A 153 -8.99 9.44 2.29
CA THR A 153 -7.81 8.79 1.72
C THR A 153 -8.24 7.89 0.56
N ARG A 154 -7.55 7.98 -0.59
CA ARG A 154 -7.78 7.10 -1.75
C ARG A 154 -6.47 6.77 -2.45
N ALA A 155 -6.40 5.55 -2.97
CA ALA A 155 -5.27 5.05 -3.75
C ALA A 155 -5.35 5.53 -5.20
N PHE A 156 -4.23 6.07 -5.71
CA PHE A 156 -4.10 6.46 -7.12
C PHE A 156 -2.74 6.07 -7.67
N SER A 157 -2.75 5.47 -8.86
CA SER A 157 -1.52 5.16 -9.60
C SER A 157 -0.88 6.44 -10.12
N MET A 158 0.47 6.51 -10.02
CA MET A 158 1.23 7.60 -10.62
C MET A 158 1.14 7.52 -12.15
N ALA A 159 0.82 8.63 -12.79
CA ALA A 159 0.68 8.76 -14.24
C ALA A 159 1.93 9.34 -14.92
N ASN A 160 2.89 9.85 -14.15
CA ASN A 160 4.18 10.30 -14.67
C ASN A 160 5.20 9.16 -14.72
N ALA A 161 6.24 9.32 -15.54
CA ALA A 161 7.35 8.38 -15.57
C ALA A 161 8.07 8.34 -14.20
N PRO A 162 8.58 7.15 -13.79
CA PRO A 162 9.48 7.06 -12.65
C PRO A 162 10.73 7.89 -12.88
N GLY A 163 11.11 8.71 -11.94
CA GLY A 163 12.29 9.58 -12.08
C GLY A 163 12.83 10.09 -10.76
N GLY A 164 12.20 9.70 -9.63
CA GLY A 164 12.64 10.12 -8.30
C GLY A 164 12.53 11.64 -8.08
N GLY A 165 11.54 12.28 -8.71
CA GLY A 165 11.25 13.70 -8.54
C GLY A 165 10.24 13.99 -7.44
N THR A 166 9.97 15.28 -7.25
CA THR A 166 8.98 15.79 -6.28
C THR A 166 7.58 15.98 -6.92
N ASN A 167 7.49 16.00 -8.25
CA ASN A 167 6.23 16.19 -8.96
C ASN A 167 5.56 14.85 -9.26
N LEU A 168 4.36 14.65 -8.77
CA LEU A 168 3.54 13.49 -9.05
C LEU A 168 2.27 13.88 -9.81
N ARG A 169 1.85 13.02 -10.74
CA ARG A 169 0.67 13.22 -11.58
C ARG A 169 -0.29 12.06 -11.44
N PHE A 170 -1.58 12.37 -11.42
CA PHE A 170 -2.65 11.39 -11.27
C PHE A 170 -3.78 11.70 -12.26
N ILE A 171 -4.22 10.69 -12.99
CA ILE A 171 -5.40 10.77 -13.86
C ILE A 171 -6.56 10.16 -13.10
N ILE A 172 -7.51 11.00 -12.71
CA ILE A 172 -8.61 10.64 -11.82
C ILE A 172 -9.94 10.78 -12.53
N LYS A 173 -10.68 9.67 -12.62
CA LYS A 173 -12.06 9.68 -13.07
C LYS A 173 -12.98 10.16 -11.97
N LYS A 174 -13.89 11.07 -12.32
CA LYS A 174 -14.94 11.54 -11.42
C LYS A 174 -16.06 10.50 -11.37
N TYR A 175 -16.48 10.21 -10.17
CA TYR A 175 -17.67 9.40 -9.93
C TYR A 175 -18.73 10.24 -9.22
N PRO A 176 -20.02 10.09 -9.54
CA PRO A 176 -21.09 10.72 -8.78
C PRO A 176 -20.94 10.37 -7.29
N ASN A 177 -20.94 11.38 -6.43
CA ASN A 177 -20.76 11.23 -4.98
C ASN A 177 -19.44 10.59 -4.53
N GLY A 178 -18.41 10.55 -5.38
CA GLY A 178 -17.09 10.04 -5.03
C GLY A 178 -16.41 10.96 -4.00
N ALA A 179 -16.13 10.46 -2.79
CA ALA A 179 -15.62 11.28 -1.69
C ALA A 179 -14.36 12.10 -2.05
N PHE A 180 -13.41 11.52 -2.79
CA PHE A 180 -12.21 12.21 -3.23
C PHE A 180 -12.44 12.96 -4.56
N SER A 181 -13.04 12.30 -5.55
CA SER A 181 -13.14 12.87 -6.89
C SER A 181 -14.07 14.09 -6.98
N SER A 182 -15.06 14.20 -6.08
CA SER A 182 -15.91 15.41 -6.00
C SER A 182 -15.15 16.65 -5.53
N GLN A 183 -14.06 16.48 -4.76
CA GLN A 183 -13.25 17.60 -4.27
C GLN A 183 -12.47 18.29 -5.41
N LEU A 184 -12.22 17.59 -6.51
CA LEU A 184 -11.46 18.10 -7.66
C LEU A 184 -12.20 19.17 -8.50
N ASP A 185 -13.47 19.41 -8.21
CA ASP A 185 -14.30 20.40 -8.90
C ASP A 185 -14.50 21.70 -8.09
N GLY A 186 -13.53 22.08 -7.29
CA GLY A 186 -13.49 23.40 -6.66
C GLY A 186 -13.29 23.41 -5.13
N ALA A 187 -13.49 22.29 -4.44
CA ALA A 187 -13.19 22.21 -3.01
C ALA A 187 -11.68 21.97 -2.75
N LEU A 188 -10.98 21.36 -3.71
CA LEU A 188 -9.53 21.18 -3.69
C LEU A 188 -8.91 22.06 -4.77
N GLY A 189 -7.92 22.87 -4.43
CA GLY A 189 -7.28 23.83 -5.33
C GLY A 189 -5.76 23.88 -5.18
N ALA A 190 -5.11 24.65 -6.07
CA ALA A 190 -3.67 24.85 -5.98
C ALA A 190 -3.26 25.48 -4.64
N GLY A 191 -2.23 24.94 -4.00
CA GLY A 191 -1.76 25.31 -2.68
C GLY A 191 -2.30 24.46 -1.54
N ASP A 192 -3.41 23.74 -1.74
CA ASP A 192 -3.98 22.90 -0.69
C ASP A 192 -3.06 21.76 -0.29
N ALA A 193 -2.96 21.54 1.02
CA ALA A 193 -2.08 20.51 1.59
C ALA A 193 -2.71 19.13 1.47
N LEU A 194 -1.85 18.14 1.25
CA LEU A 194 -2.20 16.71 1.26
C LEU A 194 -0.99 15.88 1.67
N ILE A 195 -1.22 14.60 1.92
CA ILE A 195 -0.15 13.64 2.19
C ILE A 195 -0.23 12.54 1.13
N ALA A 196 0.92 12.23 0.48
CA ALA A 196 1.09 11.06 -0.35
C ALA A 196 1.83 9.99 0.45
N LYS A 197 1.24 8.82 0.68
CA LYS A 197 1.89 7.69 1.35
C LYS A 197 2.14 6.57 0.35
N GLY A 198 3.37 6.13 0.21
CA GLY A 198 3.76 5.09 -0.75
C GLY A 198 5.26 4.96 -0.95
N PRO A 199 5.71 4.27 -2.00
CA PRO A 199 4.90 3.66 -3.06
C PRO A 199 4.34 2.29 -2.65
N TYR A 200 3.17 1.95 -3.15
CA TYR A 200 2.52 0.65 -3.00
C TYR A 200 2.36 -0.04 -4.36
N GLY A 201 2.04 -1.32 -4.32
CA GLY A 201 1.70 -2.10 -5.50
C GLY A 201 2.78 -3.08 -5.90
N THR A 202 2.31 -4.30 -6.23
CA THR A 202 3.13 -5.45 -6.65
C THR A 202 3.13 -5.62 -8.17
N CYS A 203 2.25 -4.91 -8.88
CA CYS A 203 2.18 -4.90 -10.34
C CYS A 203 2.95 -3.70 -10.88
N PHE A 204 4.16 -3.92 -11.39
CA PHE A 204 4.99 -2.90 -12.00
C PHE A 204 5.68 -3.45 -13.25
N ARG A 205 6.08 -2.54 -14.14
CA ARG A 205 6.82 -2.91 -15.35
C ARG A 205 8.17 -3.50 -14.96
N ARG A 206 8.34 -4.78 -15.27
CA ARG A 206 9.64 -5.46 -15.18
C ARG A 206 10.43 -5.19 -16.45
N GLU A 207 11.77 -5.21 -16.36
CA GLU A 207 12.61 -5.24 -17.56
C GLU A 207 12.28 -6.49 -18.37
N ALA A 208 12.15 -6.33 -19.69
CA ALA A 208 11.66 -7.36 -20.58
C ALA A 208 12.42 -8.67 -20.40
N ARG A 209 11.75 -9.72 -19.94
CA ARG A 209 12.17 -11.07 -20.31
C ARG A 209 11.89 -11.20 -21.81
N PRO A 210 12.81 -11.76 -22.61
CA PRO A 210 12.51 -12.06 -24.02
C PRO A 210 11.39 -13.11 -24.04
N GLY A 211 10.19 -12.68 -24.39
CA GLY A 211 8.99 -13.52 -24.47
C GLY A 211 7.76 -12.66 -24.75
N PRO A 212 6.68 -13.24 -25.31
CA PRO A 212 5.46 -12.50 -25.56
C PRO A 212 4.88 -11.98 -24.26
N CYS A 213 4.54 -10.67 -24.23
CA CYS A 213 3.73 -10.10 -23.16
C CYS A 213 2.34 -10.75 -23.21
N CYS A 214 1.96 -11.48 -22.16
CA CYS A 214 0.57 -11.87 -21.94
C CYS A 214 -0.19 -10.72 -21.33
#